data_b2a3439ce5f069ab46a3025659287214
#
_entry.id   b2a3439ce5f069ab46a3025659287214
#
_cell.length_a   1.000
_cell.length_b   1.000
_cell.length_c   1.000
_cell.angle_alpha   90.00
_cell.angle_beta   90.00
_cell.angle_gamma   90.00
#
_symmetry.space_group_name_H-M   'P 1'
#
loop_
_entity.id
_entity.type
_entity.pdbx_description
1 polymer ?
#
loop_
_entity_poly.entity_id
_entity_poly.type
_entity_poly.pdbx_seq_one_letter_code
_entity_poly.pdbx_strand_id
1 'polypeptide(L)'
;RFRTDGTVGRRSSYRDRIMKRQVIGMKERINRLAKGIIDSEQPKMTWSPEKIDETLRMNTLMQRNLWIGSENGLSVKGFVYSSNLRVRIPGDNNSFGGLRCRIVYEVDTSFLTAGDTITGSFYLVTNCGEEEIPYEFHVEVADAGKTLGDLKTAEDFLHVAENDMETALRLLEYPDFVEVPFMQ
;
A
#
# COMPACT_ATOMS: atom_id res chain seq x y z
N ARG A 1 -17.50 -38.26 -58.94
CA ARG A 1 -16.40 -38.54 -58.02
C ARG A 1 -15.87 -37.20 -57.51
N PHE A 2 -16.31 -36.76 -56.37
CA PHE A 2 -15.76 -35.62 -55.67
C PHE A 2 -14.90 -36.15 -54.51
N ARG A 3 -13.62 -35.87 -54.52
CA ARG A 3 -12.72 -36.03 -53.37
C ARG A 3 -12.70 -34.73 -52.60
N THR A 4 -13.20 -34.76 -51.40
CA THR A 4 -13.03 -33.70 -50.44
C THR A 4 -11.88 -34.06 -49.50
N ASP A 5 -10.68 -33.55 -49.78
CA ASP A 5 -9.57 -33.57 -48.83
C ASP A 5 -9.70 -32.37 -47.89
N GLY A 6 -10.41 -32.60 -46.80
CA GLY A 6 -10.52 -31.63 -45.69
C GLY A 6 -9.39 -31.82 -44.68
N THR A 7 -8.22 -31.28 -44.95
CA THR A 7 -7.20 -31.11 -43.92
C THR A 7 -7.60 -29.96 -42.99
N VAL A 8 -8.32 -30.29 -41.92
CA VAL A 8 -8.57 -29.38 -40.80
C VAL A 8 -7.27 -29.27 -40.03
N GLY A 9 -6.45 -28.31 -40.42
CA GLY A 9 -5.28 -27.88 -39.62
C GLY A 9 -5.75 -27.32 -38.27
N ARG A 10 -5.66 -28.13 -37.22
CA ARG A 10 -5.87 -27.67 -35.85
C ARG A 10 -4.90 -26.53 -35.55
N ARG A 11 -5.38 -25.30 -35.59
CA ARG A 11 -4.66 -24.15 -35.02
C ARG A 11 -4.56 -24.41 -33.52
N SER A 12 -3.39 -24.85 -33.06
CA SER A 12 -3.08 -24.91 -31.63
C SER A 12 -3.36 -23.56 -31.02
N SER A 13 -4.23 -23.50 -29.98
CA SER A 13 -4.64 -22.26 -29.36
C SER A 13 -3.43 -21.63 -28.69
N TYR A 14 -3.45 -20.30 -28.54
CA TYR A 14 -2.41 -19.54 -27.82
C TYR A 14 -2.21 -20.10 -26.40
N ARG A 15 -3.28 -20.55 -25.75
CA ARG A 15 -3.25 -21.23 -24.44
C ARG A 15 -2.45 -22.53 -24.48
N ASP A 16 -2.59 -23.36 -25.52
CA ASP A 16 -1.86 -24.62 -25.63
C ASP A 16 -0.35 -24.40 -25.80
N ARG A 17 0.04 -23.29 -26.43
CA ARG A 17 1.45 -22.90 -26.58
C ARG A 17 2.06 -22.42 -25.26
N ILE A 18 1.31 -21.65 -24.45
CA ILE A 18 1.74 -21.20 -23.14
C ILE A 18 1.88 -22.39 -22.19
N MET A 19 0.87 -23.26 -22.13
CA MET A 19 0.88 -24.47 -21.31
C MET A 19 2.08 -25.40 -21.68
N LYS A 20 2.33 -25.62 -22.96
CA LYS A 20 3.48 -26.41 -23.40
C LYS A 20 4.82 -25.79 -22.98
N ARG A 21 4.98 -24.46 -23.08
CA ARG A 21 6.18 -23.76 -22.60
C ARG A 21 6.38 -23.91 -21.09
N GLN A 22 5.31 -23.79 -20.31
CA GLN A 22 5.38 -23.97 -18.84
C GLN A 22 5.73 -25.42 -18.47
N VAL A 23 5.16 -26.41 -19.14
CA VAL A 23 5.47 -27.83 -18.89
C VAL A 23 6.91 -28.19 -19.26
N ILE A 24 7.43 -27.63 -20.36
CA ILE A 24 8.83 -27.84 -20.77
C ILE A 24 9.76 -27.20 -19.74
N GLY A 25 9.49 -25.97 -19.31
CA GLY A 25 10.28 -25.28 -18.28
C GLY A 25 10.26 -26.01 -16.93
N MET A 26 9.15 -26.61 -16.55
CA MET A 26 9.04 -27.39 -15.32
C MET A 26 9.83 -28.71 -15.41
N LYS A 27 9.78 -29.44 -16.51
CA LYS A 27 10.58 -30.66 -16.70
C LYS A 27 12.08 -30.37 -16.68
N GLU A 28 12.49 -29.27 -17.28
CA GLU A 28 13.90 -28.85 -17.30
C GLU A 28 14.39 -28.47 -15.90
N ARG A 29 13.56 -27.76 -15.12
CA ARG A 29 13.81 -27.45 -13.71
C ARG A 29 13.95 -28.71 -12.85
N ILE A 30 13.04 -29.67 -13.01
CA ILE A 30 13.12 -30.96 -12.28
C ILE A 30 14.37 -31.71 -12.64
N ASN A 31 14.76 -31.76 -13.93
CA ASN A 31 16.00 -32.43 -14.37
C ASN A 31 17.27 -31.75 -13.83
N ARG A 32 17.28 -30.42 -13.71
CA ARG A 32 18.41 -29.67 -13.12
C ARG A 32 18.48 -29.89 -11.61
N LEU A 33 17.37 -29.88 -10.92
CA LEU A 33 17.28 -30.24 -9.50
C LEU A 33 17.78 -31.66 -9.22
N ALA A 34 17.39 -32.63 -10.05
CA ALA A 34 17.85 -34.02 -9.94
C ALA A 34 19.37 -34.17 -10.18
N LYS A 35 19.99 -33.24 -10.89
CA LYS A 35 21.43 -33.14 -11.10
C LYS A 35 22.15 -32.27 -10.05
N GLY A 36 21.44 -31.80 -9.01
CA GLY A 36 22.02 -30.94 -7.98
C GLY A 36 22.29 -29.50 -8.43
N ILE A 37 21.79 -29.10 -9.62
CA ILE A 37 21.91 -27.74 -10.13
C ILE A 37 20.73 -26.96 -9.64
N ILE A 38 20.89 -26.18 -8.56
CA ILE A 38 19.86 -25.27 -8.00
C ILE A 38 20.03 -23.90 -8.65
N ASP A 39 19.54 -23.74 -9.87
CA ASP A 39 19.34 -22.43 -10.49
C ASP A 39 17.93 -21.91 -10.08
N SER A 40 17.77 -21.54 -8.86
CA SER A 40 16.59 -20.77 -8.48
C SER A 40 16.92 -19.29 -8.63
N GLU A 41 16.62 -18.70 -9.79
CA GLU A 41 16.48 -17.25 -9.83
C GLU A 41 15.41 -16.87 -8.80
N GLN A 42 15.84 -16.20 -7.75
CA GLN A 42 14.93 -15.65 -6.76
C GLN A 42 14.35 -14.33 -7.28
N PRO A 43 13.12 -14.01 -6.96
CA PRO A 43 12.58 -12.69 -7.24
C PRO A 43 13.46 -11.62 -6.59
N LYS A 44 13.71 -10.53 -7.31
CA LYS A 44 14.32 -9.34 -6.76
C LYS A 44 13.21 -8.40 -6.36
N MET A 45 12.93 -8.33 -5.07
CA MET A 45 11.86 -7.52 -4.53
C MET A 45 12.23 -6.03 -4.56
N THR A 46 11.25 -5.21 -4.89
CA THR A 46 11.30 -3.75 -4.81
C THR A 46 10.05 -3.24 -4.11
N TRP A 47 10.13 -2.07 -3.51
CA TRP A 47 8.97 -1.43 -2.87
C TRP A 47 8.95 0.07 -3.11
N SER A 48 7.76 0.65 -2.94
CA SER A 48 7.53 2.08 -3.09
C SER A 48 6.38 2.50 -2.16
N PRO A 49 6.54 3.61 -1.39
CA PRO A 49 7.70 4.49 -1.39
C PRO A 49 8.94 3.85 -0.73
N GLU A 50 10.15 4.26 -1.12
CA GLU A 50 11.41 3.75 -0.54
C GLU A 50 11.56 4.16 0.94
N LYS A 51 11.11 5.35 1.29
CA LYS A 51 11.03 5.89 2.64
C LYS A 51 9.60 6.24 2.97
N ILE A 52 9.12 5.77 4.11
CA ILE A 52 7.81 6.09 4.64
C ILE A 52 8.02 7.07 5.80
N ASP A 53 7.95 8.35 5.48
CA ASP A 53 8.10 9.46 6.40
C ASP A 53 7.06 10.51 6.01
N GLU A 54 6.03 10.67 6.81
CA GLU A 54 4.88 11.50 6.48
C GLU A 54 4.34 12.21 7.71
N THR A 55 3.88 13.44 7.50
CA THR A 55 3.18 14.20 8.52
C THR A 55 1.68 13.99 8.39
N LEU A 56 1.05 13.62 9.49
CA LEU A 56 -0.38 13.29 9.57
C LEU A 56 -1.10 14.23 10.52
N ARG A 57 -2.36 14.48 10.24
CA ARG A 57 -3.22 15.23 11.17
C ARG A 57 -3.54 14.37 12.39
N MET A 58 -3.68 15.02 13.53
CA MET A 58 -4.17 14.38 14.76
C MET A 58 -5.63 13.94 14.61
N ASN A 59 -6.06 12.98 15.43
CA ASN A 59 -7.42 12.44 15.51
C ASN A 59 -8.00 11.95 14.16
N THR A 60 -7.17 11.34 13.32
CA THR A 60 -7.60 10.81 12.03
C THR A 60 -7.23 9.34 11.86
N LEU A 61 -8.00 8.65 11.03
CA LEU A 61 -7.65 7.33 10.52
C LEU A 61 -7.37 7.46 9.03
N MET A 62 -6.10 7.31 8.65
CA MET A 62 -5.68 7.54 7.26
C MET A 62 -5.23 6.25 6.60
N GLN A 63 -5.73 6.01 5.39
CA GLN A 63 -5.30 4.88 4.56
C GLN A 63 -4.15 5.29 3.65
N ARG A 64 -3.17 4.39 3.52
CA ARG A 64 -1.99 4.54 2.67
C ARG A 64 -1.71 3.25 1.92
N ASN A 65 -0.81 3.33 0.95
CA ASN A 65 -0.45 2.21 0.10
C ASN A 65 1.05 1.97 0.13
N LEU A 66 1.42 0.72 0.33
CA LEU A 66 2.77 0.21 0.09
C LEU A 66 2.70 -0.68 -1.16
N TRP A 67 3.51 -0.38 -2.14
CA TRP A 67 3.62 -1.17 -3.35
C TRP A 67 4.81 -2.10 -3.26
N ILE A 68 4.58 -3.38 -3.50
CA ILE A 68 5.64 -4.39 -3.62
C ILE A 68 5.71 -4.83 -5.06
N GLY A 69 6.89 -4.82 -5.63
CA GLY A 69 7.13 -5.18 -7.01
C GLY A 69 8.27 -6.18 -7.18
N SER A 70 8.53 -6.55 -8.42
CA SER A 70 9.64 -7.43 -8.80
C SER A 70 10.40 -6.80 -9.95
N GLU A 71 11.71 -6.60 -9.77
CA GLU A 71 12.61 -6.06 -10.80
C GLU A 71 12.85 -7.04 -11.94
N ASN A 72 13.04 -8.33 -11.60
CA ASN A 72 13.38 -9.37 -12.58
C ASN A 72 12.18 -10.12 -13.16
N GLY A 73 10.95 -9.63 -12.95
CA GLY A 73 9.75 -10.20 -13.52
C GLY A 73 9.32 -11.55 -12.94
N LEU A 74 9.89 -11.97 -11.81
CA LEU A 74 9.46 -13.15 -11.07
C LEU A 74 8.44 -12.76 -9.99
N SER A 75 7.45 -13.61 -9.75
CA SER A 75 6.37 -13.32 -8.78
C SER A 75 6.91 -13.31 -7.35
N VAL A 76 6.77 -12.21 -6.66
CA VAL A 76 6.98 -12.09 -5.21
C VAL A 76 5.71 -12.54 -4.50
N LYS A 77 5.85 -13.37 -3.47
CA LYS A 77 4.74 -13.84 -2.62
C LYS A 77 5.18 -13.81 -1.18
N GLY A 78 4.29 -13.42 -0.29
CA GLY A 78 4.63 -13.38 1.12
C GLY A 78 3.53 -12.82 1.99
N PHE A 79 3.95 -12.47 3.18
CA PHE A 79 3.12 -11.85 4.21
C PHE A 79 3.78 -10.56 4.68
N VAL A 80 2.96 -9.62 5.12
CA VAL A 80 3.40 -8.35 5.68
C VAL A 80 2.77 -8.15 7.05
N TYR A 81 3.57 -7.64 7.99
CA TYR A 81 3.15 -7.33 9.36
C TYR A 81 3.65 -5.95 9.73
N SER A 82 2.92 -5.25 10.57
CA SER A 82 3.37 -4.00 11.17
C SER A 82 3.82 -4.24 12.61
N SER A 83 4.89 -3.58 13.03
CA SER A 83 5.39 -3.64 14.42
C SER A 83 4.61 -2.75 15.38
N ASN A 84 3.84 -1.79 14.87
CA ASN A 84 3.11 -0.83 15.69
C ASN A 84 1.60 -1.02 15.54
N LEU A 85 0.88 -1.10 16.67
CA LEU A 85 -0.58 -1.34 16.69
C LEU A 85 -1.39 -0.18 16.08
N ARG A 86 -0.83 1.02 15.98
CA ARG A 86 -1.46 2.17 15.32
C ARG A 86 -1.34 2.14 13.81
N VAL A 87 -0.44 1.29 13.27
CA VAL A 87 -0.30 1.05 11.84
C VAL A 87 -0.79 -0.35 11.54
N ARG A 88 -1.97 -0.47 10.96
CA ARG A 88 -2.65 -1.74 10.77
C ARG A 88 -2.86 -2.07 9.29
N ILE A 89 -2.82 -3.34 8.97
CA ILE A 89 -3.21 -3.85 7.66
C ILE A 89 -4.63 -4.39 7.82
N PRO A 90 -5.66 -3.74 7.24
CA PRO A 90 -7.04 -4.11 7.48
C PRO A 90 -7.40 -5.46 6.85
N GLY A 91 -8.20 -6.24 7.57
CA GLY A 91 -8.73 -7.53 7.13
C GLY A 91 -7.65 -8.60 6.98
N ASP A 92 -7.90 -9.56 6.09
CA ASP A 92 -6.98 -10.67 5.79
C ASP A 92 -5.95 -10.31 4.71
N ASN A 93 -5.69 -9.01 4.50
CA ASN A 93 -4.85 -8.49 3.41
C ASN A 93 -3.34 -8.51 3.73
N ASN A 94 -2.94 -9.25 4.76
CA ASN A 94 -1.54 -9.40 5.13
C ASN A 94 -0.76 -10.35 4.21
N SER A 95 -1.44 -11.11 3.34
CA SER A 95 -0.82 -11.95 2.31
C SER A 95 -0.86 -11.26 0.94
N PHE A 96 0.21 -11.37 0.19
CA PHE A 96 0.30 -10.81 -1.15
C PHE A 96 1.02 -11.75 -2.12
N GLY A 97 0.76 -11.56 -3.43
CA GLY A 97 1.41 -12.35 -4.46
C GLY A 97 1.20 -11.79 -5.85
N GLY A 98 2.30 -11.66 -6.61
CA GLY A 98 2.26 -11.18 -7.99
C GLY A 98 3.55 -10.49 -8.43
N LEU A 99 3.51 -9.90 -9.62
CA LEU A 99 4.61 -9.07 -10.14
C LEU A 99 4.59 -7.67 -9.55
N ARG A 100 3.39 -7.20 -9.18
CA ARG A 100 3.15 -5.93 -8.50
C ARG A 100 1.92 -6.07 -7.62
N CYS A 101 2.07 -5.79 -6.34
CA CYS A 101 1.02 -5.90 -5.33
C CYS A 101 0.87 -4.58 -4.60
N ARG A 102 -0.37 -4.22 -4.28
CA ARG A 102 -0.70 -3.08 -3.43
C ARG A 102 -1.13 -3.59 -2.06
N ILE A 103 -0.42 -3.16 -1.04
CA ILE A 103 -0.77 -3.40 0.36
C ILE A 103 -1.37 -2.11 0.88
N VAL A 104 -2.62 -2.16 1.32
CA VAL A 104 -3.28 -1.04 1.98
C VAL A 104 -3.02 -1.15 3.46
N TYR A 105 -2.60 -0.06 4.08
CA TYR A 105 -2.46 0.04 5.53
C TYR A 105 -3.15 1.28 6.07
N GLU A 106 -3.51 1.25 7.33
CA GLU A 106 -4.18 2.32 8.04
C GLU A 106 -3.28 2.83 9.15
N VAL A 107 -3.18 4.15 9.29
CA VAL A 107 -2.49 4.81 10.38
C VAL A 107 -3.53 5.51 11.24
N ASP A 108 -3.56 5.17 12.53
CA ASP A 108 -4.50 5.67 13.52
C ASP A 108 -3.80 6.69 14.43
N THR A 109 -4.14 7.97 14.26
CA THR A 109 -3.64 9.08 15.08
C THR A 109 -4.62 9.48 16.19
N SER A 110 -5.67 8.68 16.45
CA SER A 110 -6.63 8.96 17.52
C SER A 110 -5.94 9.08 18.87
N PHE A 111 -6.34 10.09 19.63
CA PHE A 111 -5.79 10.39 20.96
C PHE A 111 -4.29 10.71 20.99
N LEU A 112 -3.69 11.03 19.84
CA LEU A 112 -2.36 11.59 19.77
C LEU A 112 -2.41 13.12 19.75
N THR A 113 -1.34 13.73 20.23
CA THR A 113 -1.17 15.20 20.28
C THR A 113 -0.16 15.65 19.22
N ALA A 114 -0.19 16.94 18.91
CA ALA A 114 0.81 17.52 18.02
C ALA A 114 2.21 17.36 18.59
N GLY A 115 3.13 16.87 17.75
CA GLY A 115 4.51 16.55 18.14
C GLY A 115 4.72 15.07 18.47
N ASP A 116 3.66 14.28 18.63
CA ASP A 116 3.79 12.84 18.77
C ASP A 116 4.31 12.22 17.47
N THR A 117 5.02 11.10 17.61
CA THR A 117 5.57 10.37 16.46
C THR A 117 5.22 8.89 16.58
N ILE A 118 4.74 8.31 15.49
CA ILE A 118 4.50 6.88 15.36
C ILE A 118 5.65 6.28 14.57
N THR A 119 6.49 5.49 15.22
CA THR A 119 7.60 4.78 14.58
C THR A 119 7.37 3.29 14.57
N GLY A 120 7.94 2.62 13.58
CA GLY A 120 7.88 1.17 13.46
C GLY A 120 8.39 0.70 12.11
N SER A 121 8.10 -0.57 11.80
CA SER A 121 8.51 -1.18 10.54
C SER A 121 7.43 -2.12 10.01
N PHE A 122 7.35 -2.23 8.70
CA PHE A 122 6.70 -3.35 8.05
C PHE A 122 7.71 -4.49 7.89
N TYR A 123 7.38 -5.64 8.41
CA TYR A 123 8.13 -6.88 8.21
C TYR A 123 7.50 -7.67 7.08
N LEU A 124 8.27 -7.94 6.05
CA LEU A 124 7.88 -8.73 4.90
C LEU A 124 8.59 -10.08 4.97
N VAL A 125 7.81 -11.16 5.02
CA VAL A 125 8.32 -12.55 4.94
C VAL A 125 7.92 -13.10 3.58
N THR A 126 8.88 -13.28 2.69
CA THR A 126 8.63 -13.55 1.28
C THR A 126 9.37 -14.76 0.76
N ASN A 127 9.05 -15.20 -0.46
CA ASN A 127 9.76 -16.25 -1.18
C ASN A 127 11.15 -15.84 -1.69
N CYS A 128 11.56 -14.59 -1.47
CA CYS A 128 12.89 -14.08 -1.79
C CYS A 128 13.70 -13.64 -0.57
N GLY A 129 13.14 -13.80 0.63
CA GLY A 129 13.77 -13.45 1.90
C GLY A 129 12.86 -12.63 2.81
N GLU A 130 13.47 -12.14 3.87
CA GLU A 130 12.84 -11.26 4.84
C GLU A 130 13.38 -9.86 4.65
N GLU A 131 12.46 -8.88 4.68
CA GLU A 131 12.80 -7.46 4.54
C GLU A 131 12.07 -6.65 5.60
N GLU A 132 12.73 -5.58 6.02
CA GLU A 132 12.19 -4.63 6.98
C GLU A 132 12.15 -3.24 6.36
N ILE A 133 10.94 -2.65 6.32
CA ILE A 133 10.71 -1.32 5.77
C ILE A 133 10.31 -0.41 6.92
N PRO A 134 11.21 0.45 7.41
CA PRO A 134 10.91 1.37 8.50
C PRO A 134 9.93 2.45 8.04
N TYR A 135 9.11 2.91 9.00
CA TYR A 135 8.22 4.05 8.81
C TYR A 135 8.26 4.99 10.01
N GLU A 136 8.00 6.24 9.71
CA GLU A 136 7.87 7.31 10.70
C GLU A 136 6.72 8.24 10.31
N PHE A 137 5.78 8.47 11.22
CA PHE A 137 4.65 9.38 11.02
C PHE A 137 4.69 10.43 12.12
N HIS A 138 4.78 11.69 11.71
CA HIS A 138 4.75 12.83 12.60
C HIS A 138 3.32 13.35 12.72
N VAL A 139 2.86 13.57 13.94
CA VAL A 139 1.51 14.08 14.17
C VAL A 139 1.59 15.59 14.34
N GLU A 140 0.81 16.29 13.56
CA GLU A 140 0.70 17.75 13.64
C GLU A 140 -0.75 18.21 13.73
N VAL A 141 -0.91 19.42 14.23
CA VAL A 141 -2.20 20.11 14.20
C VAL A 141 -2.47 20.55 12.77
N ALA A 142 -3.74 20.50 12.35
CA ALA A 142 -4.15 21.10 11.08
C ALA A 142 -3.70 22.57 11.03
N ASP A 143 -3.16 23.00 9.89
CA ASP A 143 -2.83 24.40 9.66
C ASP A 143 -4.11 25.24 9.82
N ALA A 144 -4.19 25.99 10.93
CA ALA A 144 -5.36 26.79 11.26
C ALA A 144 -5.70 27.82 10.18
N GLY A 145 -4.69 28.43 9.56
CA GLY A 145 -4.90 29.38 8.47
C GLY A 145 -5.52 28.76 7.22
N LYS A 146 -5.09 27.53 6.88
CA LYS A 146 -5.66 26.78 5.76
C LYS A 146 -7.07 26.28 6.09
N THR A 147 -7.28 25.78 7.31
CA THR A 147 -8.60 25.33 7.77
C THR A 147 -9.59 26.49 7.81
N LEU A 148 -9.14 27.69 8.24
CA LEU A 148 -9.97 28.90 8.26
C LEU A 148 -10.51 29.24 6.85
N GLY A 149 -9.67 29.12 5.83
CA GLY A 149 -10.07 29.36 4.44
C GLY A 149 -11.12 28.37 3.91
N ASP A 150 -11.22 27.20 4.50
CA ASP A 150 -12.17 26.15 4.13
C ASP A 150 -13.51 26.28 4.87
N LEU A 151 -13.60 27.06 5.96
CA LEU A 151 -14.82 27.28 6.76
C LEU A 151 -15.78 28.22 6.03
N LYS A 152 -16.99 27.74 5.75
CA LYS A 152 -18.06 28.54 5.10
C LYS A 152 -19.28 28.68 5.97
N THR A 153 -19.49 27.74 6.88
CA THR A 153 -20.68 27.68 7.75
C THR A 153 -20.29 27.43 9.20
N ALA A 154 -21.19 27.72 10.12
CA ALA A 154 -21.02 27.36 11.52
C ALA A 154 -20.95 25.85 11.73
N GLU A 155 -21.61 25.06 10.86
CA GLU A 155 -21.55 23.60 10.89
C GLU A 155 -20.17 23.09 10.55
N ASP A 156 -19.46 23.71 9.59
CA ASP A 156 -18.07 23.38 9.25
C ASP A 156 -17.17 23.57 10.47
N PHE A 157 -17.34 24.67 11.21
CA PHE A 157 -16.59 24.91 12.44
C PHE A 157 -16.94 23.91 13.55
N LEU A 158 -18.21 23.60 13.75
CA LEU A 158 -18.63 22.57 14.72
C LEU A 158 -18.02 21.22 14.38
N HIS A 159 -17.98 20.86 13.10
CA HIS A 159 -17.37 19.62 12.66
C HIS A 159 -15.86 19.60 12.95
N VAL A 160 -15.15 20.71 12.78
CA VAL A 160 -13.74 20.81 13.19
C VAL A 160 -13.63 20.66 14.70
N ALA A 161 -14.48 21.32 15.49
CA ALA A 161 -14.45 21.26 16.95
C ALA A 161 -14.74 19.86 17.51
N GLU A 162 -15.61 19.11 16.88
CA GLU A 162 -15.92 17.72 17.25
C GLU A 162 -14.78 16.76 16.96
N ASN A 163 -14.01 16.99 15.89
CA ASN A 163 -12.94 16.08 15.46
C ASN A 163 -11.55 16.51 15.92
N ASP A 164 -11.33 17.82 16.09
CA ASP A 164 -10.04 18.42 16.45
C ASP A 164 -10.26 19.71 17.26
N MET A 165 -10.49 19.55 18.57
CA MET A 165 -10.74 20.67 19.48
C MET A 165 -9.54 21.63 19.54
N GLU A 166 -8.32 21.15 19.41
CA GLU A 166 -7.14 22.01 19.46
C GLU A 166 -7.07 22.93 18.23
N THR A 167 -7.33 22.40 17.04
CA THR A 167 -7.45 23.22 15.83
C THR A 167 -8.61 24.22 15.97
N ALA A 168 -9.76 23.81 16.52
CA ALA A 168 -10.88 24.72 16.74
C ALA A 168 -10.52 25.87 17.67
N LEU A 169 -9.80 25.62 18.77
CA LEU A 169 -9.35 26.66 19.69
C LEU A 169 -8.35 27.62 19.00
N ARG A 170 -7.42 27.10 18.21
CA ARG A 170 -6.49 27.94 17.44
C ARG A 170 -7.21 28.79 16.40
N LEU A 171 -8.26 28.28 15.77
CA LEU A 171 -9.09 29.04 14.83
C LEU A 171 -9.73 30.26 15.53
N LEU A 172 -10.24 30.10 16.77
CA LEU A 172 -10.79 31.19 17.54
C LEU A 172 -9.77 32.29 17.90
N GLU A 173 -8.50 31.93 18.02
CA GLU A 173 -7.40 32.87 18.30
C GLU A 173 -6.90 33.56 17.01
N TYR A 174 -7.31 33.11 15.83
CA TYR A 174 -6.88 33.69 14.56
C TYR A 174 -7.52 35.06 14.35
N PRO A 175 -6.76 36.10 14.03
CA PRO A 175 -7.32 37.45 13.86
C PRO A 175 -8.43 37.53 12.81
N ASP A 176 -8.31 36.74 11.73
CA ASP A 176 -9.24 36.74 10.60
C ASP A 176 -10.48 35.87 10.86
N PHE A 177 -10.57 35.17 12.00
CA PHE A 177 -11.73 34.33 12.33
C PHE A 177 -13.03 35.12 12.41
N VAL A 178 -12.97 36.37 12.88
CA VAL A 178 -14.12 37.28 12.99
C VAL A 178 -14.69 37.70 11.60
N GLU A 179 -13.86 37.55 10.56
CA GLU A 179 -14.26 37.92 9.19
C GLU A 179 -14.93 36.73 8.45
N VAL A 180 -15.00 35.56 9.06
CA VAL A 180 -15.65 34.40 8.45
C VAL A 180 -17.17 34.68 8.28
N PRO A 181 -17.76 34.37 7.10
CA PRO A 181 -19.11 34.79 6.74
C PRO A 181 -20.22 34.38 7.73
N PHE A 182 -20.06 33.31 8.48
CA PHE A 182 -21.05 32.85 9.45
C PHE A 182 -20.92 33.53 10.83
N MET A 183 -19.90 34.38 11.05
CA MET A 183 -19.72 35.16 12.27
C MET A 183 -20.25 36.59 12.13
N GLN A 184 -20.68 37.00 10.94
CA GLN A 184 -21.30 38.27 10.63
C GLN A 184 -22.83 38.13 10.64
#